data_b50c8883cd79685a8470184f3fab28a6
#
_entry.id   b50c8883cd79685a8470184f3fab28a6
#
_cell.length_a   1.000
_cell.length_b   1.000
_cell.length_c   1.000
_cell.angle_alpha   90.00
_cell.angle_beta   90.00
_cell.angle_gamma   90.00
#
_symmetry.space_group_name_H-M   'P 1'
#
loop_
_entity.id
_entity.type
_entity.pdbx_description
1 polymer ?
#
loop_
_entity_poly.entity_id
_entity_poly.type
_entity_poly.pdbx_seq_one_letter_code
_entity_poly.pdbx_strand_id
1 'polypeptide(L)'
;MGNTCRGFLGGKQVLRYAHPQDHSSSKHNPSSGQTNSSGNQTSDTTRPDPKEDQQLSSSINPRKESIMSYSVLDHKTANICDLYTLGRRLGQGQFGTTFLCTEISTGKEYACKSISKRKLISSEDVEDVRREIQIMYHLAGHKNIVSIKGAYEDLLYVHIVMELCGGGELFDRIIERGHYSERKAAELTKIIVGVVEACHSLGVMHRDLKPENFLLVNKDDDFSLKAIDFGLSVFFKPGQIFTDVVGSPYYVAPEVLMKSYGPEADVWTAGVILYILLSGVPPFWAETQQGIFDAVLKGDVDFESDPWPIISDSAKDLIQKMLCMRPSERLTAHEVLCHPWICENGVAPDRALDPAVLSRLKQFSAMNKLKKMALRVIAESLSEEEIAGLTEMFKSMDTDNSGAITFDELNVRKLIGRTDWLMWITAAP
;
A
#
# COMPACT_ATOMS: atom_id res chain seq x y z
N MET A 1 -56.32 10.66 13.76
CA MET A 1 -55.77 11.86 13.13
C MET A 1 -54.37 11.44 12.69
N GLY A 2 -54.06 10.90 11.59
CA GLY A 2 -54.36 11.17 10.21
C GLY A 2 -53.36 12.21 9.67
N ASN A 3 -52.22 11.76 9.11
CA ASN A 3 -51.70 12.35 7.90
C ASN A 3 -50.63 11.44 7.24
N THR A 4 -51.07 10.86 6.18
CA THR A 4 -50.35 10.26 5.07
C THR A 4 -49.62 11.34 4.26
N CYS A 5 -48.36 11.09 3.86
CA CYS A 5 -47.79 11.64 2.64
C CYS A 5 -47.11 10.52 1.84
N ARG A 6 -47.70 10.16 0.71
CA ARG A 6 -47.15 9.51 -0.48
C ARG A 6 -45.95 10.33 -0.97
N GLY A 7 -44.77 9.80 -1.38
CA GLY A 7 -44.61 8.91 -2.54
C GLY A 7 -43.88 9.68 -3.62
N PHE A 8 -42.63 9.27 -3.94
CA PHE A 8 -42.08 9.52 -5.27
C PHE A 8 -41.20 8.32 -5.68
N LEU A 9 -41.72 7.61 -6.66
CA LEU A 9 -41.03 6.63 -7.49
C LEU A 9 -40.26 7.39 -8.59
N GLY A 10 -39.04 7.03 -8.86
CA GLY A 10 -38.32 7.43 -10.06
C GLY A 10 -36.95 6.83 -10.03
N GLY A 11 -36.71 5.81 -10.76
CA GLY A 11 -36.30 5.67 -12.09
C GLY A 11 -34.99 4.91 -12.13
N LYS A 12 -35.04 3.57 -12.30
CA LYS A 12 -33.89 2.73 -12.65
C LYS A 12 -33.34 3.16 -14.00
N GLN A 13 -32.13 3.65 -14.08
CA GLN A 13 -31.36 3.70 -15.34
C GLN A 13 -30.45 2.48 -15.42
N VAL A 14 -30.85 1.57 -16.30
CA VAL A 14 -30.07 0.42 -16.74
C VAL A 14 -29.12 0.89 -17.83
N LEU A 15 -27.83 0.95 -17.56
CA LEU A 15 -26.81 1.11 -18.58
C LEU A 15 -26.56 -0.22 -19.27
N ARG A 16 -27.04 -0.34 -20.51
CA ARG A 16 -26.76 -1.44 -21.44
C ARG A 16 -25.38 -1.19 -22.06
N TYR A 17 -24.46 -2.10 -21.85
CA TYR A 17 -23.23 -2.19 -22.63
C TYR A 17 -23.55 -2.85 -23.98
N ALA A 18 -23.21 -2.16 -25.07
CA ALA A 18 -23.26 -2.71 -26.43
C ALA A 18 -21.96 -3.44 -26.75
N HIS A 19 -22.09 -4.67 -27.25
CA HIS A 19 -21.02 -5.44 -27.87
C HIS A 19 -20.69 -4.88 -29.27
N PRO A 20 -19.44 -4.86 -29.70
CA PRO A 20 -19.11 -4.74 -31.12
C PRO A 20 -19.14 -6.13 -31.76
N GLN A 21 -19.91 -6.23 -32.84
CA GLN A 21 -19.96 -7.41 -33.71
C GLN A 21 -18.74 -7.48 -34.64
N ASP A 22 -18.28 -8.72 -34.83
CA ASP A 22 -17.34 -9.14 -35.87
C ASP A 22 -17.87 -8.83 -37.27
N HIS A 23 -17.02 -8.28 -38.11
CA HIS A 23 -17.14 -8.42 -39.56
C HIS A 23 -15.81 -8.88 -40.18
N SER A 24 -15.79 -10.14 -40.56
CA SER A 24 -14.84 -10.79 -41.47
C SER A 24 -15.21 -10.48 -42.94
N SER A 25 -14.22 -10.14 -43.76
CA SER A 25 -14.03 -10.66 -45.14
C SER A 25 -12.90 -9.91 -45.84
N SER A 26 -11.87 -10.60 -46.13
CA SER A 26 -11.39 -11.28 -47.34
C SER A 26 -10.74 -10.39 -48.42
N LYS A 27 -9.44 -10.72 -48.62
CA LYS A 27 -8.71 -10.84 -49.90
C LYS A 27 -8.44 -9.63 -50.79
N HIS A 28 -7.18 -9.29 -51.02
CA HIS A 28 -6.40 -9.57 -52.25
C HIS A 28 -5.01 -8.92 -52.23
N ASN A 29 -3.97 -9.70 -52.40
CA ASN A 29 -2.68 -9.36 -53.03
C ASN A 29 -2.87 -9.35 -54.56
N PRO A 30 -2.04 -8.71 -55.41
CA PRO A 30 -0.63 -9.08 -55.53
C PRO A 30 0.35 -8.00 -56.07
N SER A 31 1.62 -8.30 -55.84
CA SER A 31 2.78 -8.28 -56.74
C SER A 31 3.42 -6.99 -57.26
N SER A 32 4.70 -6.98 -57.05
CA SER A 32 5.84 -6.82 -58.00
C SER A 32 6.35 -5.41 -58.28
N GLY A 33 7.65 -5.32 -58.22
CA GLY A 33 8.44 -4.33 -58.95
C GLY A 33 9.80 -4.04 -58.36
N GLN A 34 10.78 -4.83 -58.73
CA GLN A 34 12.23 -4.60 -58.69
C GLN A 34 12.62 -3.26 -59.34
N THR A 35 13.73 -2.62 -58.94
CA THR A 35 15.03 -2.64 -59.59
C THR A 35 16.00 -1.63 -58.99
N ASN A 36 17.19 -2.05 -58.60
CA ASN A 36 18.56 -1.69 -58.99
C ASN A 36 18.83 -0.17 -59.24
N SER A 37 19.91 0.44 -58.85
CA SER A 37 21.33 0.09 -58.94
C SER A 37 22.20 1.21 -58.39
N SER A 38 23.25 0.91 -57.67
CA SER A 38 24.68 1.15 -57.95
C SER A 38 25.25 2.59 -58.10
N GLY A 39 26.38 2.77 -57.47
CA GLY A 39 27.50 3.59 -57.95
C GLY A 39 28.12 4.46 -56.90
N ASN A 40 29.11 4.03 -56.23
CA ASN A 40 30.57 4.13 -56.40
C ASN A 40 31.24 5.52 -56.18
N GLN A 41 32.21 5.52 -55.22
CA GLN A 41 33.57 6.04 -55.27
C GLN A 41 33.70 7.58 -55.30
N THR A 42 34.66 8.23 -54.68
CA THR A 42 36.04 7.99 -54.21
C THR A 42 36.57 9.19 -53.47
N SER A 43 37.48 8.97 -52.47
CA SER A 43 38.77 9.68 -52.13
C SER A 43 38.79 11.22 -52.15
N ASP A 44 39.45 11.91 -51.26
CA ASP A 44 40.86 11.86 -50.91
C ASP A 44 41.20 12.89 -49.82
N THR A 45 42.09 12.55 -48.94
CA THR A 45 43.16 13.27 -48.22
C THR A 45 43.15 14.80 -48.09
N THR A 46 43.33 15.32 -46.89
CA THR A 46 44.58 15.93 -46.40
C THR A 46 44.44 16.58 -45.01
N ARG A 47 45.34 16.23 -44.10
CA ARG A 47 45.72 17.03 -42.92
C ARG A 47 46.60 18.20 -43.36
N PRO A 48 46.73 19.31 -42.61
CA PRO A 48 47.70 19.43 -41.55
C PRO A 48 47.27 20.21 -40.28
N ASP A 49 47.94 19.88 -39.18
CA ASP A 49 48.11 20.61 -37.89
C ASP A 49 48.94 21.90 -38.05
N PRO A 50 49.26 22.62 -36.96
CA PRO A 50 48.52 23.13 -35.80
C PRO A 50 48.70 24.67 -35.62
N LYS A 51 47.95 25.32 -34.70
CA LYS A 51 48.49 26.38 -33.80
C LYS A 51 47.43 27.05 -32.91
N GLU A 52 47.84 27.17 -31.65
CA GLU A 52 47.71 28.27 -30.68
C GLU A 52 46.38 28.64 -30.06
N ASP A 53 46.34 28.34 -28.79
CA ASP A 53 45.92 29.12 -27.60
C ASP A 53 44.96 30.31 -27.81
N GLN A 54 43.76 30.19 -27.22
CA GLN A 54 43.21 31.27 -26.39
C GLN A 54 42.29 30.71 -25.33
N GLN A 55 42.71 30.89 -24.08
CA GLN A 55 41.93 30.72 -22.88
C GLN A 55 40.61 31.51 -22.96
N LEU A 56 39.48 30.83 -22.94
CA LEU A 56 38.21 31.39 -22.43
C LEU A 56 37.85 30.61 -21.18
N SER A 57 38.12 31.20 -20.05
CA SER A 57 37.61 30.80 -18.75
C SER A 57 36.10 30.97 -18.73
N SER A 58 35.36 29.92 -19.06
CA SER A 58 33.97 29.81 -18.69
C SER A 58 33.92 29.32 -17.25
N SER A 59 33.47 30.20 -16.38
CA SER A 59 33.11 29.90 -15.00
C SER A 59 32.01 28.81 -14.97
N ILE A 60 32.44 27.57 -14.87
CA ILE A 60 31.57 26.47 -14.49
C ILE A 60 31.31 26.65 -13.01
N ASN A 61 30.11 27.09 -12.69
CA ASN A 61 29.55 27.07 -11.35
C ASN A 61 29.61 25.63 -10.84
N PRO A 62 30.36 25.28 -9.81
CA PRO A 62 30.31 23.99 -9.21
C PRO A 62 29.20 23.99 -8.17
N ARG A 63 27.93 23.94 -8.58
CA ARG A 63 26.96 23.27 -7.78
C ARG A 63 27.15 21.75 -7.95
N LYS A 64 28.31 21.27 -7.52
CA LYS A 64 28.43 19.89 -7.07
C LYS A 64 27.45 19.76 -5.91
N GLU A 65 26.33 19.12 -6.18
CA GLU A 65 25.53 18.46 -5.15
C GLU A 65 26.52 17.72 -4.25
N SER A 66 26.69 18.19 -3.04
CA SER A 66 27.35 17.42 -2.00
C SER A 66 26.42 16.24 -1.78
N ILE A 67 26.71 15.10 -2.41
CA ILE A 67 26.13 13.82 -2.04
C ILE A 67 26.48 13.70 -0.56
N MET A 68 25.50 14.00 0.30
CA MET A 68 25.67 13.86 1.74
C MET A 68 25.94 12.38 1.99
N SER A 69 27.19 12.06 2.30
CA SER A 69 27.61 10.74 2.73
C SER A 69 27.22 10.55 4.20
N TYR A 70 25.90 10.58 4.48
CA TYR A 70 25.42 10.19 5.81
C TYR A 70 25.14 8.70 5.82
N SER A 71 25.47 8.04 6.93
CA SER A 71 25.15 6.64 7.15
C SER A 71 23.77 6.53 7.78
N VAL A 72 22.91 5.70 7.19
CA VAL A 72 21.60 5.34 7.77
C VAL A 72 21.78 4.24 8.81
N LEU A 73 22.63 3.27 8.53
CA LEU A 73 22.96 2.21 9.49
C LEU A 73 24.10 2.67 10.42
N ASP A 74 24.00 2.29 11.70
CA ASP A 74 24.99 2.71 12.72
C ASP A 74 26.32 1.98 12.61
N HIS A 75 26.49 1.10 11.63
CA HIS A 75 27.70 0.30 11.42
C HIS A 75 27.98 0.11 9.92
N LYS A 76 29.24 -0.11 9.58
CA LYS A 76 29.62 -0.46 8.21
C LYS A 76 29.14 -1.87 7.87
N THR A 77 28.53 -2.00 6.70
CA THR A 77 28.08 -3.29 6.17
C THR A 77 28.96 -3.73 4.99
N ALA A 78 28.90 -5.03 4.66
CA ALA A 78 29.45 -5.52 3.41
C ALA A 78 28.68 -4.92 2.23
N ASN A 79 29.31 -4.84 1.06
CA ASN A 79 28.60 -4.47 -0.16
C ASN A 79 27.59 -5.58 -0.50
N ILE A 80 26.33 -5.19 -0.72
CA ILE A 80 25.27 -6.15 -1.03
C ILE A 80 25.59 -6.97 -2.30
N CYS A 81 26.23 -6.37 -3.29
CA CYS A 81 26.61 -7.04 -4.53
C CYS A 81 27.67 -8.14 -4.37
N ASP A 82 28.41 -8.14 -3.26
CA ASP A 82 29.36 -9.21 -2.93
C ASP A 82 28.65 -10.45 -2.36
N LEU A 83 27.44 -10.30 -1.86
CA LEU A 83 26.66 -11.34 -1.18
C LEU A 83 25.44 -11.80 -1.98
N TYR A 84 24.82 -10.90 -2.75
CA TYR A 84 23.58 -11.16 -3.47
C TYR A 84 23.61 -10.61 -4.89
N THR A 85 23.03 -11.37 -5.82
CA THR A 85 22.71 -10.89 -7.18
C THR A 85 21.28 -10.34 -7.18
N LEU A 86 21.11 -9.06 -7.53
CA LEU A 86 19.79 -8.45 -7.67
C LEU A 86 19.17 -8.85 -9.02
N GLY A 87 17.93 -9.32 -8.97
CA GLY A 87 17.17 -9.81 -10.11
C GLY A 87 15.99 -8.89 -10.49
N ARG A 88 14.89 -9.49 -10.92
CA ARG A 88 13.69 -8.76 -11.36
C ARG A 88 13.01 -8.00 -10.23
N ARG A 89 12.35 -6.90 -10.58
CA ARG A 89 11.51 -6.13 -9.64
C ARG A 89 10.29 -6.95 -9.23
N LEU A 90 10.04 -6.99 -7.92
CA LEU A 90 8.86 -7.62 -7.30
C LEU A 90 7.78 -6.59 -7.00
N GLY A 91 8.16 -5.40 -6.53
CA GLY A 91 7.23 -4.35 -6.17
C GLY A 91 7.90 -2.98 -6.04
N GLN A 92 7.09 -1.94 -5.83
CA GLN A 92 7.56 -0.59 -5.60
C GLN A 92 6.72 0.05 -4.50
N GLY A 93 7.37 0.53 -3.46
CA GLY A 93 6.81 1.32 -2.37
C GLY A 93 7.20 2.79 -2.47
N GLN A 94 6.79 3.55 -1.46
CA GLN A 94 7.03 5.00 -1.38
C GLN A 94 8.53 5.35 -1.41
N PHE A 95 9.32 4.75 -0.55
CA PHE A 95 10.75 5.08 -0.40
C PHE A 95 11.67 4.20 -1.24
N GLY A 96 11.20 3.06 -1.74
CA GLY A 96 12.08 2.10 -2.39
C GLY A 96 11.42 1.12 -3.33
N THR A 97 12.25 0.29 -3.93
CA THR A 97 11.85 -0.79 -4.84
C THR A 97 12.27 -2.12 -4.25
N THR A 98 11.38 -3.11 -4.30
CA THR A 98 11.68 -4.48 -3.88
C THR A 98 12.07 -5.32 -5.09
N PHE A 99 13.21 -5.98 -5.01
CA PHE A 99 13.76 -6.88 -6.03
C PHE A 99 13.81 -8.31 -5.50
N LEU A 100 13.72 -9.26 -6.41
CA LEU A 100 14.21 -10.61 -6.16
C LEU A 100 15.73 -10.53 -6.03
N CYS A 101 16.31 -11.19 -5.05
CA CYS A 101 17.75 -11.32 -4.96
C CYS A 101 18.14 -12.76 -4.63
N THR A 102 19.29 -13.19 -5.16
CA THR A 102 19.82 -14.55 -4.96
C THR A 102 21.11 -14.47 -4.19
N GLU A 103 21.19 -15.17 -3.07
CA GLU A 103 22.42 -15.28 -2.26
C GLU A 103 23.48 -16.05 -3.06
N ILE A 104 24.65 -15.45 -3.31
CA ILE A 104 25.69 -15.99 -4.20
C ILE A 104 26.23 -17.31 -3.64
N SER A 105 26.39 -17.40 -2.32
CA SER A 105 26.97 -18.57 -1.66
C SER A 105 26.10 -19.83 -1.65
N THR A 106 24.77 -19.65 -1.65
CA THR A 106 23.82 -20.77 -1.48
C THR A 106 22.89 -20.95 -2.67
N GLY A 107 22.75 -19.95 -3.54
CA GLY A 107 21.77 -19.92 -4.61
C GLY A 107 20.32 -19.70 -4.11
N LYS A 108 20.12 -19.44 -2.83
CA LYS A 108 18.78 -19.24 -2.24
C LYS A 108 18.24 -17.85 -2.59
N GLU A 109 16.94 -17.82 -2.91
CA GLU A 109 16.22 -16.59 -3.27
C GLU A 109 15.64 -15.90 -2.03
N TYR A 110 15.67 -14.56 -2.08
CA TYR A 110 15.14 -13.64 -1.07
C TYR A 110 14.48 -12.42 -1.74
N ALA A 111 13.77 -11.63 -0.97
CA ALA A 111 13.32 -10.31 -1.37
C ALA A 111 14.28 -9.24 -0.81
N CYS A 112 14.62 -8.24 -1.63
CA CYS A 112 15.48 -7.12 -1.25
C CYS A 112 14.74 -5.80 -1.45
N LYS A 113 14.32 -5.13 -0.36
CA LYS A 113 13.76 -3.77 -0.38
C LYS A 113 14.92 -2.77 -0.40
N SER A 114 15.12 -2.10 -1.54
CA SER A 114 16.16 -1.10 -1.75
C SER A 114 15.57 0.30 -1.61
N ILE A 115 15.91 1.00 -0.54
CA ILE A 115 15.41 2.32 -0.16
C ILE A 115 16.43 3.37 -0.62
N SER A 116 16.00 4.31 -1.46
CA SER A 116 16.88 5.34 -1.99
C SER A 116 17.16 6.42 -0.94
N LYS A 117 18.42 6.64 -0.59
CA LYS A 117 18.84 7.70 0.34
C LYS A 117 18.46 9.10 -0.13
N ARG A 118 18.32 9.33 -1.44
CA ARG A 118 17.87 10.61 -2.01
C ARG A 118 16.41 10.93 -1.64
N LYS A 119 15.61 9.94 -1.26
CA LYS A 119 14.22 10.10 -0.82
C LYS A 119 14.11 10.34 0.69
N LEU A 120 15.16 10.12 1.45
CA LEU A 120 15.22 10.39 2.88
C LEU A 120 15.64 11.85 3.08
N ILE A 121 14.66 12.76 3.11
CA ILE A 121 14.90 14.20 3.08
C ILE A 121 15.14 14.74 4.49
N SER A 122 14.47 14.17 5.47
CA SER A 122 14.53 14.57 6.88
C SER A 122 15.31 13.57 7.73
N SER A 123 15.75 13.99 8.91
CA SER A 123 16.29 13.08 9.93
C SER A 123 15.25 12.08 10.39
N GLU A 124 13.97 12.44 10.35
CA GLU A 124 12.86 11.58 10.70
C GLU A 124 12.70 10.41 9.70
N ASP A 125 12.81 10.68 8.39
CA ASP A 125 12.83 9.62 7.37
C ASP A 125 13.95 8.59 7.61
N VAL A 126 15.11 9.06 8.07
CA VAL A 126 16.25 8.20 8.40
C VAL A 126 15.94 7.33 9.62
N GLU A 127 15.38 7.94 10.66
CA GLU A 127 14.98 7.24 11.88
C GLU A 127 13.85 6.23 11.60
N ASP A 128 12.93 6.55 10.70
CA ASP A 128 11.87 5.63 10.28
C ASP A 128 12.44 4.36 9.63
N VAL A 129 13.43 4.51 8.74
CA VAL A 129 14.12 3.35 8.13
C VAL A 129 14.88 2.54 9.18
N ARG A 130 15.57 3.20 10.11
CA ARG A 130 16.25 2.51 11.23
C ARG A 130 15.26 1.75 12.08
N ARG A 131 14.15 2.37 12.42
CA ARG A 131 13.09 1.78 13.25
C ARG A 131 12.43 0.60 12.54
N GLU A 132 12.13 0.68 11.23
CA GLU A 132 11.64 -0.45 10.45
C GLU A 132 12.58 -1.65 10.57
N ILE A 133 13.88 -1.43 10.36
CA ILE A 133 14.90 -2.49 10.47
C ILE A 133 14.97 -3.07 11.89
N GLN A 134 14.97 -2.22 12.92
CA GLN A 134 15.00 -2.65 14.32
C GLN A 134 13.77 -3.49 14.68
N ILE A 135 12.58 -3.06 14.25
CA ILE A 135 11.33 -3.80 14.49
C ILE A 135 11.35 -5.14 13.77
N MET A 136 11.82 -5.20 12.51
CA MET A 136 11.93 -6.47 11.79
C MET A 136 12.88 -7.47 12.47
N TYR A 137 14.01 -7.00 13.03
CA TYR A 137 14.89 -7.85 13.83
C TYR A 137 14.24 -8.27 15.15
N HIS A 138 13.53 -7.35 15.81
CA HIS A 138 12.86 -7.60 17.09
C HIS A 138 11.74 -8.64 16.99
N LEU A 139 11.03 -8.65 15.87
CA LEU A 139 9.93 -9.57 15.56
C LEU A 139 10.41 -10.86 14.86
N ALA A 140 11.70 -10.97 14.55
CA ALA A 140 12.24 -12.11 13.80
C ALA A 140 11.96 -13.45 14.50
N GLY A 141 11.60 -14.47 13.70
CA GLY A 141 11.31 -15.83 14.19
C GLY A 141 9.84 -16.13 14.40
N HIS A 142 8.95 -15.14 14.36
CA HIS A 142 7.52 -15.43 14.35
C HIS A 142 7.08 -16.01 12.99
N LYS A 143 6.34 -17.12 13.01
CA LYS A 143 5.99 -17.89 11.80
C LYS A 143 5.20 -17.09 10.76
N ASN A 144 4.40 -16.09 11.18
CA ASN A 144 3.54 -15.27 10.31
C ASN A 144 4.05 -13.84 10.15
N ILE A 145 5.32 -13.58 10.47
CA ILE A 145 6.00 -12.31 10.19
C ILE A 145 7.17 -12.60 9.26
N VAL A 146 7.39 -11.75 8.26
CA VAL A 146 8.52 -11.89 7.34
C VAL A 146 9.83 -11.80 8.11
N SER A 147 10.73 -12.75 7.90
CA SER A 147 12.02 -12.78 8.59
C SER A 147 13.05 -11.94 7.83
N ILE A 148 13.64 -10.96 8.51
CA ILE A 148 14.79 -10.23 7.98
C ILE A 148 16.02 -11.15 7.95
N LYS A 149 16.77 -11.12 6.83
CA LYS A 149 18.04 -11.83 6.67
C LYS A 149 19.23 -10.94 6.97
N GLY A 150 19.12 -9.66 6.60
CA GLY A 150 20.16 -8.66 6.85
C GLY A 150 19.81 -7.30 6.29
N ALA A 151 20.48 -6.27 6.79
CA ALA A 151 20.43 -4.92 6.28
C ALA A 151 21.83 -4.50 5.80
N TYR A 152 21.90 -3.84 4.65
CA TYR A 152 23.12 -3.43 3.98
C TYR A 152 22.99 -2.00 3.49
N GLU A 153 24.09 -1.29 3.41
CA GLU A 153 24.10 0.10 3.00
C GLU A 153 25.23 0.35 2.01
N ASP A 154 24.89 1.01 0.91
CA ASP A 154 25.86 1.55 -0.03
C ASP A 154 25.76 3.09 -0.12
N LEU A 155 26.40 3.70 -1.10
CA LEU A 155 26.40 5.16 -1.28
C LEU A 155 25.01 5.73 -1.56
N LEU A 156 24.13 4.97 -2.24
CA LEU A 156 22.87 5.44 -2.80
C LEU A 156 21.64 4.84 -2.11
N TYR A 157 21.78 3.64 -1.53
CA TYR A 157 20.65 2.86 -1.02
C TYR A 157 20.92 2.26 0.35
N VAL A 158 19.84 2.02 1.08
CA VAL A 158 19.75 1.05 2.17
C VAL A 158 18.99 -0.16 1.65
N HIS A 159 19.51 -1.35 1.84
CA HIS A 159 18.96 -2.62 1.35
C HIS A 159 18.53 -3.48 2.53
N ILE A 160 17.26 -3.86 2.57
CA ILE A 160 16.71 -4.79 3.55
C ILE A 160 16.46 -6.11 2.85
N VAL A 161 17.28 -7.13 3.14
CA VAL A 161 17.10 -8.48 2.60
C VAL A 161 16.24 -9.29 3.56
N MET A 162 15.20 -9.92 3.04
CA MET A 162 14.20 -10.63 3.81
C MET A 162 13.70 -11.88 3.08
N GLU A 163 13.01 -12.73 3.80
CA GLU A 163 12.33 -13.91 3.26
C GLU A 163 11.47 -13.58 2.05
N LEU A 164 11.53 -14.42 1.02
CA LEU A 164 10.71 -14.28 -0.18
C LEU A 164 9.33 -14.89 0.04
N CYS A 165 8.29 -14.07 -0.10
CA CYS A 165 6.90 -14.51 -0.13
C CYS A 165 6.39 -14.51 -1.57
N GLY A 166 6.43 -15.68 -2.22
CA GLY A 166 6.12 -15.84 -3.65
C GLY A 166 4.70 -16.30 -3.95
N GLY A 167 3.87 -16.55 -2.91
CA GLY A 167 2.52 -17.11 -3.04
C GLY A 167 1.42 -16.12 -3.42
N GLY A 168 1.74 -14.79 -3.45
CA GLY A 168 0.78 -13.74 -3.81
C GLY A 168 0.09 -13.10 -2.61
N GLU A 169 -0.73 -12.07 -2.89
CA GLU A 169 -1.50 -11.33 -1.89
C GLU A 169 -2.68 -12.15 -1.37
N LEU A 170 -3.06 -11.94 -0.10
CA LEU A 170 -4.16 -12.64 0.57
C LEU A 170 -5.47 -12.64 -0.25
N PHE A 171 -5.93 -11.48 -0.68
CA PHE A 171 -7.22 -11.39 -1.40
C PHE A 171 -7.16 -12.03 -2.79
N ASP A 172 -6.05 -11.90 -3.50
CA ASP A 172 -5.87 -12.55 -4.81
C ASP A 172 -5.98 -14.06 -4.67
N ARG A 173 -5.41 -14.62 -3.61
CA ARG A 173 -5.46 -16.05 -3.35
C ARG A 173 -6.87 -16.54 -3.05
N ILE A 174 -7.64 -15.79 -2.24
CA ILE A 174 -9.03 -16.11 -1.96
C ILE A 174 -9.85 -16.10 -3.26
N ILE A 175 -9.64 -15.11 -4.12
CA ILE A 175 -10.32 -14.95 -5.41
C ILE A 175 -9.95 -16.10 -6.37
N GLU A 176 -8.66 -16.48 -6.42
CA GLU A 176 -8.19 -17.59 -7.26
C GLU A 176 -8.80 -18.94 -6.89
N ARG A 177 -9.01 -19.19 -5.59
CA ARG A 177 -9.62 -20.44 -5.10
C ARG A 177 -11.08 -20.59 -5.53
N GLY A 178 -11.79 -19.48 -5.73
CA GLY A 178 -13.16 -19.46 -6.21
C GLY A 178 -14.21 -20.00 -5.24
N HIS A 179 -13.82 -20.47 -4.06
CA HIS A 179 -14.69 -20.87 -2.98
C HIS A 179 -14.09 -20.47 -1.63
N TYR A 180 -14.95 -20.07 -0.71
CA TYR A 180 -14.54 -19.51 0.56
C TYR A 180 -15.64 -19.74 1.60
N SER A 181 -15.27 -20.16 2.81
CA SER A 181 -16.21 -20.41 3.89
C SER A 181 -15.97 -19.49 5.08
N GLU A 182 -16.95 -19.37 5.95
CA GLU A 182 -16.84 -18.60 7.19
C GLU A 182 -15.73 -19.17 8.10
N ARG A 183 -15.57 -20.50 8.13
CA ARG A 183 -14.46 -21.16 8.83
C ARG A 183 -13.10 -20.74 8.27
N LYS A 184 -12.99 -20.63 6.95
CA LYS A 184 -11.75 -20.17 6.31
C LYS A 184 -11.45 -18.73 6.67
N ALA A 185 -12.48 -17.86 6.75
CA ALA A 185 -12.34 -16.50 7.25
C ALA A 185 -11.81 -16.47 8.68
N ALA A 186 -12.33 -17.34 9.56
CA ALA A 186 -11.89 -17.46 10.94
C ALA A 186 -10.41 -17.89 11.04
N GLU A 187 -10.00 -18.86 10.25
CA GLU A 187 -8.61 -19.35 10.21
C GLU A 187 -7.64 -18.25 9.75
N LEU A 188 -7.98 -17.51 8.71
CA LEU A 188 -7.16 -16.39 8.21
C LEU A 188 -7.14 -15.23 9.22
N THR A 189 -8.28 -14.91 9.82
CA THR A 189 -8.35 -13.87 10.87
C THR A 189 -7.52 -14.25 12.09
N LYS A 190 -7.52 -15.54 12.47
CA LYS A 190 -6.65 -16.05 13.55
C LYS A 190 -5.16 -15.78 13.28
N ILE A 191 -4.73 -15.93 12.03
CA ILE A 191 -3.35 -15.63 11.64
C ILE A 191 -3.08 -14.12 11.72
N ILE A 192 -3.97 -13.30 11.16
CA ILE A 192 -3.85 -11.84 11.17
C ILE A 192 -3.78 -11.29 12.60
N VAL A 193 -4.74 -11.69 13.45
CA VAL A 193 -4.76 -11.26 14.85
C VAL A 193 -3.60 -11.85 15.65
N GLY A 194 -3.14 -13.07 15.29
CA GLY A 194 -1.93 -13.65 15.87
C GLY A 194 -0.67 -12.81 15.60
N VAL A 195 -0.59 -12.16 14.43
CA VAL A 195 0.48 -11.18 14.13
C VAL A 195 0.33 -9.94 15.02
N VAL A 196 -0.89 -9.42 15.19
CA VAL A 196 -1.15 -8.26 16.07
C VAL A 196 -0.75 -8.59 17.52
N GLU A 197 -1.18 -9.72 18.02
CA GLU A 197 -0.85 -10.18 19.39
C GLU A 197 0.66 -10.33 19.59
N ALA A 198 1.36 -10.92 18.62
CA ALA A 198 2.82 -11.05 18.68
C ALA A 198 3.52 -9.69 18.67
N CYS A 199 3.06 -8.74 17.85
CA CYS A 199 3.57 -7.37 17.85
C CYS A 199 3.33 -6.69 19.19
N HIS A 200 2.11 -6.71 19.70
CA HIS A 200 1.72 -6.04 20.94
C HIS A 200 2.44 -6.63 22.16
N SER A 201 2.61 -7.95 22.23
CA SER A 201 3.33 -8.62 23.32
C SER A 201 4.82 -8.26 23.37
N LEU A 202 5.39 -7.85 22.23
CA LEU A 202 6.76 -7.37 22.08
C LEU A 202 6.87 -5.85 22.08
N GLY A 203 5.79 -5.13 22.42
CA GLY A 203 5.77 -3.67 22.50
C GLY A 203 5.86 -2.96 21.15
N VAL A 204 5.36 -3.57 20.08
CA VAL A 204 5.29 -3.01 18.73
C VAL A 204 3.84 -2.81 18.33
N MET A 205 3.51 -1.63 17.80
CA MET A 205 2.24 -1.31 17.14
C MET A 205 2.49 -1.21 15.63
N HIS A 206 1.64 -1.88 14.82
CA HIS A 206 1.84 -2.01 13.37
C HIS A 206 1.45 -0.74 12.60
N ARG A 207 0.27 -0.17 12.88
CA ARG A 207 -0.32 1.06 12.33
C ARG A 207 -0.76 1.03 10.85
N ASP A 208 -0.38 0.04 10.04
CA ASP A 208 -0.77 -0.07 8.62
C ASP A 208 -1.10 -1.51 8.23
N LEU A 209 -1.87 -2.21 9.05
CA LEU A 209 -2.41 -3.52 8.67
C LEU A 209 -3.40 -3.33 7.52
N LYS A 210 -3.22 -4.10 6.45
CA LYS A 210 -4.11 -4.19 5.30
C LYS A 210 -3.85 -5.48 4.54
N PRO A 211 -4.82 -5.96 3.76
CA PRO A 211 -4.67 -7.24 3.04
C PRO A 211 -3.45 -7.31 2.13
N GLU A 212 -3.05 -6.18 1.55
CA GLU A 212 -1.88 -6.08 0.68
C GLU A 212 -0.55 -6.29 1.41
N ASN A 213 -0.53 -6.11 2.74
CA ASN A 213 0.64 -6.34 3.59
C ASN A 213 0.70 -7.79 4.12
N PHE A 214 -0.20 -8.65 3.64
CA PHE A 214 -0.19 -10.08 3.95
C PHE A 214 0.06 -10.89 2.68
N LEU A 215 1.23 -11.50 2.57
CA LEU A 215 1.62 -12.37 1.46
C LEU A 215 1.74 -13.82 1.90
N LEU A 216 1.43 -14.73 0.99
CA LEU A 216 1.70 -16.15 1.19
C LEU A 216 3.16 -16.46 0.80
N VAL A 217 3.80 -17.35 1.56
CA VAL A 217 5.16 -17.81 1.25
C VAL A 217 5.15 -18.60 -0.05
N ASN A 218 4.17 -19.50 -0.21
CA ASN A 218 3.98 -20.31 -1.42
C ASN A 218 2.49 -20.41 -1.79
N LYS A 219 2.22 -20.92 -3.01
CA LYS A 219 0.84 -21.06 -3.52
C LYS A 219 0.11 -22.29 -3.01
N ASP A 220 0.80 -23.25 -2.44
CA ASP A 220 0.23 -24.55 -2.08
C ASP A 220 -0.33 -24.56 -0.65
N ASP A 221 0.11 -23.63 0.19
CA ASP A 221 -0.31 -23.50 1.59
C ASP A 221 -0.98 -22.14 1.83
N ASP A 222 -2.31 -22.14 1.94
CA ASP A 222 -3.12 -20.96 2.23
C ASP A 222 -2.90 -20.37 3.65
N PHE A 223 -2.20 -21.10 4.52
CA PHE A 223 -1.89 -20.68 5.88
C PHE A 223 -0.44 -20.20 6.04
N SER A 224 0.37 -20.28 4.98
CA SER A 224 1.73 -19.73 4.96
C SER A 224 1.76 -18.21 4.87
N LEU A 225 0.77 -17.55 5.51
CA LEU A 225 0.56 -16.09 5.45
C LEU A 225 1.56 -15.37 6.35
N LYS A 226 2.18 -14.30 5.83
CA LYS A 226 3.14 -13.46 6.56
C LYS A 226 2.83 -11.97 6.37
N ALA A 227 2.93 -11.21 7.45
CA ALA A 227 2.99 -9.75 7.41
C ALA A 227 4.36 -9.31 6.88
N ILE A 228 4.40 -8.33 5.95
CA ILE A 228 5.60 -8.01 5.16
C ILE A 228 6.09 -6.56 5.24
N ASP A 229 5.32 -5.63 5.75
CA ASP A 229 5.65 -4.20 5.76
C ASP A 229 5.48 -3.61 7.17
N PHE A 230 6.59 -3.14 7.74
CA PHE A 230 6.67 -2.53 9.07
C PHE A 230 7.10 -1.06 9.00
N GLY A 231 7.03 -0.44 7.82
CA GLY A 231 7.49 0.94 7.58
C GLY A 231 6.78 2.01 8.39
N LEU A 232 5.54 1.76 8.85
CA LEU A 232 4.79 2.66 9.73
C LEU A 232 4.76 2.18 11.20
N SER A 233 5.41 1.05 11.51
CA SER A 233 5.38 0.47 12.85
C SER A 233 6.24 1.25 13.84
N VAL A 234 5.84 1.23 15.10
CA VAL A 234 6.54 1.91 16.19
C VAL A 234 6.63 1.04 17.43
N PHE A 235 7.68 1.24 18.23
CA PHE A 235 7.71 0.74 19.58
C PHE A 235 6.79 1.57 20.47
N PHE A 236 6.09 0.94 21.40
CA PHE A 236 5.25 1.63 22.38
C PHE A 236 5.50 1.13 23.80
N LYS A 237 5.18 1.98 24.76
CA LYS A 237 5.15 1.67 26.20
C LYS A 237 3.70 1.66 26.67
N PRO A 238 3.37 0.87 27.71
CA PRO A 238 2.04 0.91 28.31
C PRO A 238 1.61 2.34 28.65
N GLY A 239 0.41 2.74 28.17
CA GLY A 239 -0.15 4.08 28.38
C GLY A 239 0.45 5.19 27.50
N GLN A 240 1.35 4.88 26.58
CA GLN A 240 1.84 5.86 25.60
C GLN A 240 0.73 6.18 24.59
N ILE A 241 0.53 7.47 24.34
CA ILE A 241 -0.44 7.99 23.37
C ILE A 241 0.31 8.51 22.14
N PHE A 242 -0.20 8.19 20.97
CA PHE A 242 0.29 8.65 19.67
C PHE A 242 -0.69 9.64 19.04
N THR A 243 -0.16 10.58 18.25
CA THR A 243 -0.94 11.68 17.66
C THR A 243 -0.86 11.76 16.15
N ASP A 244 0.05 11.00 15.52
CA ASP A 244 0.22 10.99 14.06
C ASP A 244 -0.99 10.36 13.39
N VAL A 245 -1.50 10.96 12.32
CA VAL A 245 -2.54 10.35 11.50
C VAL A 245 -1.86 9.52 10.40
N VAL A 246 -1.75 8.22 10.64
CA VAL A 246 -1.08 7.28 9.73
C VAL A 246 -1.97 6.10 9.40
N GLY A 247 -1.63 5.37 8.33
CA GLY A 247 -2.35 4.19 7.88
C GLY A 247 -3.19 4.42 6.62
N SER A 248 -3.91 3.40 6.20
CA SER A 248 -4.70 3.42 4.97
C SER A 248 -6.17 3.77 5.27
N PRO A 249 -6.81 4.68 4.53
CA PRO A 249 -8.11 5.30 4.89
C PRO A 249 -9.23 4.31 5.23
N TYR A 250 -9.34 3.18 4.52
CA TYR A 250 -10.39 2.18 4.78
C TYR A 250 -10.23 1.44 6.11
N TYR A 251 -9.02 1.44 6.69
CA TYR A 251 -8.62 0.58 7.81
C TYR A 251 -8.35 1.38 9.08
N VAL A 252 -8.26 2.71 9.00
CA VAL A 252 -7.89 3.58 10.11
C VAL A 252 -8.93 3.57 11.21
N ALA A 253 -8.50 3.53 12.47
CA ALA A 253 -9.37 3.58 13.63
C ALA A 253 -9.83 5.03 13.94
N PRO A 254 -11.02 5.23 14.54
CA PRO A 254 -11.53 6.56 14.86
C PRO A 254 -10.60 7.37 15.78
N GLU A 255 -9.98 6.73 16.77
CA GLU A 255 -9.02 7.38 17.67
C GLU A 255 -7.73 7.84 16.99
N VAL A 256 -7.33 7.22 15.86
CA VAL A 256 -6.21 7.70 15.02
C VAL A 256 -6.61 9.02 14.36
N LEU A 257 -7.82 9.11 13.82
CA LEU A 257 -8.35 10.36 13.26
C LEU A 257 -8.51 11.47 14.33
N MET A 258 -8.76 11.09 15.58
CA MET A 258 -8.83 11.99 16.72
C MET A 258 -7.45 12.33 17.31
N LYS A 259 -6.36 11.82 16.72
CA LYS A 259 -4.97 12.07 17.16
C LYS A 259 -4.71 11.70 18.62
N SER A 260 -5.31 10.62 19.12
CA SER A 260 -5.13 10.14 20.50
C SER A 260 -5.35 8.64 20.56
N TYR A 261 -4.31 7.85 20.29
CA TYR A 261 -4.44 6.41 20.11
C TYR A 261 -3.27 5.60 20.69
N GLY A 262 -3.54 4.32 20.86
CA GLY A 262 -2.61 3.29 21.27
C GLY A 262 -2.73 2.03 20.42
N PRO A 263 -2.20 0.89 20.89
CA PRO A 263 -2.17 -0.38 20.14
C PRO A 263 -3.57 -0.94 19.82
N GLU A 264 -4.61 -0.51 20.50
CA GLU A 264 -5.99 -0.92 20.23
C GLU A 264 -6.43 -0.59 18.79
N ALA A 265 -5.79 0.39 18.15
CA ALA A 265 -6.02 0.75 16.76
C ALA A 265 -5.72 -0.40 15.78
N ASP A 266 -4.73 -1.26 16.05
CA ASP A 266 -4.43 -2.43 15.21
C ASP A 266 -5.55 -3.47 15.27
N VAL A 267 -6.23 -3.61 16.42
CA VAL A 267 -7.38 -4.54 16.55
C VAL A 267 -8.58 -4.05 15.76
N TRP A 268 -8.84 -2.73 15.76
CA TRP A 268 -9.84 -2.13 14.87
C TRP A 268 -9.54 -2.48 13.41
N THR A 269 -8.31 -2.24 12.97
CA THR A 269 -7.88 -2.52 11.59
C THR A 269 -8.06 -3.99 11.22
N ALA A 270 -7.70 -4.91 12.12
CA ALA A 270 -7.95 -6.35 11.93
C ALA A 270 -9.45 -6.66 11.84
N GLY A 271 -10.30 -5.95 12.59
CA GLY A 271 -11.77 -6.04 12.52
C GLY A 271 -12.31 -5.59 11.16
N VAL A 272 -11.76 -4.50 10.60
CA VAL A 272 -12.11 -4.06 9.24
C VAL A 272 -11.74 -5.12 8.20
N ILE A 273 -10.56 -5.74 8.32
CA ILE A 273 -10.15 -6.82 7.41
C ILE A 273 -11.10 -8.01 7.53
N LEU A 274 -11.49 -8.41 8.75
CA LEU A 274 -12.46 -9.48 8.97
C LEU A 274 -13.82 -9.16 8.34
N TYR A 275 -14.32 -7.93 8.51
CA TYR A 275 -15.57 -7.50 7.88
C TYR A 275 -15.50 -7.65 6.35
N ILE A 276 -14.40 -7.21 5.71
CA ILE A 276 -14.21 -7.35 4.26
C ILE A 276 -14.11 -8.83 3.85
N LEU A 277 -13.45 -9.67 4.64
CA LEU A 277 -13.37 -11.11 4.39
C LEU A 277 -14.74 -11.78 4.33
N LEU A 278 -15.72 -11.31 5.11
CA LEU A 278 -17.06 -11.90 5.18
C LEU A 278 -18.08 -11.25 4.24
N SER A 279 -17.92 -9.97 3.89
CA SER A 279 -18.88 -9.21 3.08
C SER A 279 -18.40 -8.90 1.67
N GLY A 280 -17.08 -8.85 1.47
CA GLY A 280 -16.43 -8.42 0.22
C GLY A 280 -16.34 -6.89 0.05
N VAL A 281 -16.80 -6.10 1.03
CA VAL A 281 -16.78 -4.63 1.02
C VAL A 281 -16.30 -4.08 2.36
N PRO A 282 -15.70 -2.87 2.40
CA PRO A 282 -15.32 -2.26 3.66
C PRO A 282 -16.55 -1.83 4.48
N PRO A 283 -16.47 -1.85 5.83
CA PRO A 283 -17.58 -1.44 6.72
C PRO A 283 -17.89 0.05 6.60
N PHE A 284 -16.88 0.87 6.28
CA PHE A 284 -16.99 2.31 6.13
C PHE A 284 -16.55 2.68 4.72
N TRP A 285 -17.48 3.22 3.93
CA TRP A 285 -17.22 3.55 2.54
C TRP A 285 -17.84 4.87 2.12
N ALA A 286 -17.09 5.64 1.32
CA ALA A 286 -17.57 6.81 0.61
C ALA A 286 -16.72 7.04 -0.65
N GLU A 287 -17.16 7.92 -1.55
CA GLU A 287 -16.43 8.27 -2.77
C GLU A 287 -15.15 9.06 -2.50
N THR A 288 -15.13 9.84 -1.41
CA THR A 288 -13.99 10.67 -1.01
C THR A 288 -13.33 10.13 0.27
N GLN A 289 -12.05 10.42 0.44
CA GLN A 289 -11.33 10.05 1.66
C GLN A 289 -11.97 10.68 2.91
N GLN A 290 -12.37 11.97 2.83
CA GLN A 290 -13.06 12.64 3.93
C GLN A 290 -14.37 11.95 4.29
N GLY A 291 -15.16 11.57 3.28
CA GLY A 291 -16.40 10.82 3.53
C GLY A 291 -16.17 9.46 4.21
N ILE A 292 -15.04 8.77 3.89
CA ILE A 292 -14.66 7.55 4.60
C ILE A 292 -14.35 7.87 6.07
N PHE A 293 -13.59 8.93 6.34
CA PHE A 293 -13.27 9.35 7.71
C PHE A 293 -14.52 9.74 8.50
N ASP A 294 -15.45 10.45 7.88
CA ASP A 294 -16.74 10.80 8.50
C ASP A 294 -17.55 9.54 8.84
N ALA A 295 -17.56 8.53 7.95
CA ALA A 295 -18.21 7.25 8.21
C ALA A 295 -17.54 6.46 9.35
N VAL A 296 -16.19 6.46 9.41
CA VAL A 296 -15.43 5.85 10.52
C VAL A 296 -15.76 6.53 11.85
N LEU A 297 -15.77 7.88 11.88
CA LEU A 297 -16.08 8.65 13.10
C LEU A 297 -17.54 8.48 13.55
N LYS A 298 -18.45 8.18 12.62
CA LYS A 298 -19.84 7.84 12.95
C LYS A 298 -19.98 6.45 13.55
N GLY A 299 -19.17 5.49 13.06
CA GLY A 299 -19.06 4.14 13.62
C GLY A 299 -20.27 3.22 13.35
N ASP A 300 -21.13 3.57 12.39
CA ASP A 300 -22.29 2.74 12.04
C ASP A 300 -21.86 1.58 11.13
N VAL A 301 -21.90 0.36 11.63
CA VAL A 301 -21.55 -0.86 10.90
C VAL A 301 -22.83 -1.57 10.45
N ASP A 302 -22.95 -1.85 9.15
CA ASP A 302 -24.10 -2.55 8.57
C ASP A 302 -23.96 -4.07 8.77
N PHE A 303 -24.95 -4.67 9.44
CA PHE A 303 -25.12 -6.12 9.59
C PHE A 303 -26.49 -6.61 9.08
N GLU A 304 -27.21 -5.77 8.32
CA GLU A 304 -28.56 -6.07 7.82
C GLU A 304 -28.56 -6.40 6.33
N SER A 305 -27.71 -5.72 5.53
CA SER A 305 -27.59 -5.95 4.09
C SER A 305 -26.94 -7.30 3.77
N ASP A 306 -27.19 -7.85 2.56
CA ASP A 306 -26.48 -9.04 2.10
C ASP A 306 -24.96 -8.86 2.11
N PRO A 307 -24.19 -9.84 2.64
CA PRO A 307 -24.56 -11.21 3.01
C PRO A 307 -24.88 -11.42 4.51
N TRP A 308 -24.99 -10.38 5.31
CA TRP A 308 -25.04 -10.46 6.78
C TRP A 308 -26.19 -11.32 7.33
N PRO A 309 -27.40 -11.39 6.73
CA PRO A 309 -28.46 -12.26 7.24
C PRO A 309 -28.10 -13.74 7.30
N ILE A 310 -27.11 -14.19 6.50
CA ILE A 310 -26.69 -15.59 6.48
C ILE A 310 -25.36 -15.83 7.22
N ILE A 311 -24.66 -14.79 7.65
CA ILE A 311 -23.45 -14.89 8.45
C ILE A 311 -23.81 -15.17 9.91
N SER A 312 -23.02 -16.01 10.59
CA SER A 312 -23.28 -16.40 11.96
C SER A 312 -23.28 -15.20 12.92
N ASP A 313 -24.14 -15.24 13.93
CA ASP A 313 -24.21 -14.21 14.97
C ASP A 313 -22.91 -14.13 15.77
N SER A 314 -22.18 -15.25 15.90
CA SER A 314 -20.86 -15.27 16.55
C SER A 314 -19.80 -14.49 15.76
N ALA A 315 -19.86 -14.49 14.43
CA ALA A 315 -18.98 -13.65 13.60
C ALA A 315 -19.30 -12.16 13.77
N LYS A 316 -20.59 -11.80 13.75
CA LYS A 316 -21.07 -10.43 13.96
C LYS A 316 -20.67 -9.90 15.34
N ASP A 317 -20.84 -10.70 16.38
CA ASP A 317 -20.45 -10.38 17.75
C ASP A 317 -18.95 -10.07 17.87
N LEU A 318 -18.10 -10.91 17.23
CA LEU A 318 -16.67 -10.66 17.20
C LEU A 318 -16.33 -9.33 16.50
N ILE A 319 -16.91 -9.08 15.31
CA ILE A 319 -16.66 -7.85 14.56
C ILE A 319 -17.10 -6.63 15.38
N GLN A 320 -18.28 -6.66 15.99
CA GLN A 320 -18.78 -5.57 16.83
C GLN A 320 -17.82 -5.25 17.99
N LYS A 321 -17.23 -6.27 18.60
CA LYS A 321 -16.26 -6.12 19.70
C LYS A 321 -14.89 -5.60 19.21
N MET A 322 -14.47 -5.97 17.99
CA MET A 322 -13.26 -5.45 17.36
C MET A 322 -13.45 -4.02 16.84
N LEU A 323 -14.63 -3.68 16.32
CA LEU A 323 -15.00 -2.35 15.85
C LEU A 323 -15.72 -1.51 16.93
N CYS A 324 -15.42 -1.76 18.19
CA CYS A 324 -15.90 -0.91 19.29
C CYS A 324 -15.26 0.47 19.20
N MET A 325 -16.08 1.53 19.16
CA MET A 325 -15.65 2.91 19.02
C MET A 325 -14.77 3.40 20.18
N ARG A 326 -14.97 2.86 21.37
CA ARG A 326 -14.17 3.18 22.55
C ARG A 326 -12.99 2.20 22.66
N PRO A 327 -11.73 2.66 22.48
CA PRO A 327 -10.57 1.78 22.54
C PRO A 327 -10.47 0.98 23.85
N SER A 328 -10.84 1.58 24.99
CA SER A 328 -10.81 0.93 26.31
C SER A 328 -11.84 -0.21 26.49
N GLU A 329 -12.85 -0.28 25.64
CA GLU A 329 -13.88 -1.33 25.64
C GLU A 329 -13.68 -2.32 24.49
N ARG A 330 -12.78 -2.01 23.55
CA ARG A 330 -12.42 -2.88 22.43
C ARG A 330 -11.63 -4.08 22.94
N LEU A 331 -11.90 -5.27 22.39
CA LEU A 331 -11.11 -6.46 22.71
C LEU A 331 -9.62 -6.22 22.40
N THR A 332 -8.76 -6.73 23.26
CA THR A 332 -7.34 -6.90 22.95
C THR A 332 -7.14 -8.00 21.92
N ALA A 333 -6.00 -8.03 21.24
CA ALA A 333 -5.68 -9.10 20.28
C ALA A 333 -5.74 -10.49 20.93
N HIS A 334 -5.30 -10.61 22.18
CA HIS A 334 -5.39 -11.86 22.95
C HIS A 334 -6.84 -12.31 23.19
N GLU A 335 -7.72 -11.38 23.59
CA GLU A 335 -9.13 -11.68 23.82
C GLU A 335 -9.86 -12.05 22.51
N VAL A 336 -9.49 -11.41 21.37
CA VAL A 336 -9.98 -11.81 20.06
C VAL A 336 -9.62 -13.25 19.74
N LEU A 337 -8.37 -13.68 19.99
CA LEU A 337 -7.92 -15.07 19.77
C LEU A 337 -8.64 -16.09 20.67
N CYS A 338 -9.15 -15.65 21.81
CA CYS A 338 -9.96 -16.48 22.73
C CYS A 338 -11.46 -16.49 22.38
N HIS A 339 -11.91 -15.69 21.42
CA HIS A 339 -13.33 -15.61 21.07
C HIS A 339 -13.85 -16.92 20.47
N PRO A 340 -15.08 -17.39 20.84
CA PRO A 340 -15.62 -18.68 20.39
C PRO A 340 -15.63 -18.88 18.88
N TRP A 341 -15.75 -17.83 18.09
CA TRP A 341 -15.78 -17.92 16.63
C TRP A 341 -14.42 -18.30 16.02
N ILE A 342 -13.31 -17.85 16.63
CA ILE A 342 -11.96 -17.91 16.05
C ILE A 342 -11.02 -18.88 16.79
N CYS A 343 -11.33 -19.24 18.05
CA CYS A 343 -10.48 -20.11 18.86
C CYS A 343 -10.29 -21.51 18.25
N GLU A 344 -9.38 -22.28 18.78
CA GLU A 344 -9.19 -23.67 18.38
C GLU A 344 -10.46 -24.47 18.66
N ASN A 345 -10.95 -25.22 17.66
CA ASN A 345 -12.27 -25.87 17.67
C ASN A 345 -13.46 -24.88 17.80
N GLY A 346 -13.27 -23.64 17.32
CA GLY A 346 -14.30 -22.60 17.36
C GLY A 346 -15.56 -22.95 16.58
N VAL A 347 -16.60 -22.12 16.80
CA VAL A 347 -17.94 -22.37 16.26
C VAL A 347 -18.15 -21.84 14.84
N ALA A 348 -17.12 -21.30 14.19
CA ALA A 348 -17.24 -20.81 12.81
C ALA A 348 -17.71 -21.94 11.88
N PRO A 349 -18.88 -21.78 11.20
CA PRO A 349 -19.41 -22.83 10.37
C PRO A 349 -18.61 -23.02 9.09
N ASP A 350 -18.46 -24.28 8.66
CA ASP A 350 -17.84 -24.60 7.37
C ASP A 350 -18.89 -24.52 6.26
N ARG A 351 -19.51 -23.37 6.17
CA ARG A 351 -20.52 -23.04 5.17
C ARG A 351 -19.92 -22.08 4.16
N ALA A 352 -20.07 -22.41 2.89
CA ALA A 352 -19.64 -21.53 1.81
C ALA A 352 -20.35 -20.18 1.91
N LEU A 353 -19.59 -19.11 1.73
CA LEU A 353 -20.13 -17.76 1.62
C LEU A 353 -20.82 -17.59 0.26
N ASP A 354 -21.72 -16.61 0.18
CA ASP A 354 -22.37 -16.23 -1.07
C ASP A 354 -21.30 -15.90 -2.15
N PRO A 355 -21.42 -16.45 -3.36
CA PRO A 355 -20.52 -16.11 -4.47
C PRO A 355 -20.42 -14.61 -4.75
N ALA A 356 -21.43 -13.82 -4.39
CA ALA A 356 -21.40 -12.36 -4.49
C ALA A 356 -20.30 -11.75 -3.62
N VAL A 357 -19.93 -12.37 -2.49
CA VAL A 357 -18.81 -11.92 -1.64
C VAL A 357 -17.50 -11.96 -2.40
N LEU A 358 -17.20 -13.07 -3.09
CA LEU A 358 -16.01 -13.20 -3.91
C LEU A 358 -15.99 -12.20 -5.08
N SER A 359 -17.14 -11.93 -5.69
CA SER A 359 -17.28 -10.95 -6.76
C SER A 359 -17.01 -9.53 -6.25
N ARG A 360 -17.53 -9.16 -5.08
CA ARG A 360 -17.29 -7.89 -4.41
C ARG A 360 -15.81 -7.76 -4.00
N LEU A 361 -15.22 -8.81 -3.42
CA LEU A 361 -13.83 -8.84 -3.04
C LEU A 361 -12.91 -8.62 -4.25
N LYS A 362 -13.23 -9.25 -5.39
CA LYS A 362 -12.51 -9.06 -6.66
C LYS A 362 -12.60 -7.61 -7.15
N GLN A 363 -13.78 -7.01 -7.09
CA GLN A 363 -13.98 -5.60 -7.47
C GLN A 363 -13.19 -4.66 -6.55
N PHE A 364 -13.24 -4.88 -5.23
CA PHE A 364 -12.51 -4.08 -4.25
C PHE A 364 -10.99 -4.17 -4.46
N SER A 365 -10.44 -5.38 -4.63
CA SER A 365 -9.01 -5.59 -4.93
C SER A 365 -8.60 -4.92 -6.25
N ALA A 366 -9.41 -5.07 -7.31
CA ALA A 366 -9.14 -4.47 -8.61
C ALA A 366 -9.17 -2.94 -8.55
N MET A 367 -10.13 -2.35 -7.82
CA MET A 367 -10.23 -0.90 -7.64
C MET A 367 -8.99 -0.34 -6.93
N ASN A 368 -8.54 -0.99 -5.85
CA ASN A 368 -7.33 -0.59 -5.12
C ASN A 368 -6.08 -0.66 -6.01
N LYS A 369 -5.95 -1.72 -6.82
CA LYS A 369 -4.82 -1.88 -7.76
C LYS A 369 -4.86 -0.83 -8.87
N LEU A 370 -6.04 -0.54 -9.42
CA LEU A 370 -6.22 0.49 -10.44
C LEU A 370 -5.90 1.89 -9.90
N LYS A 371 -6.37 2.21 -8.68
CA LYS A 371 -6.06 3.49 -8.02
C LYS A 371 -4.54 3.65 -7.81
N LYS A 372 -3.85 2.62 -7.30
CA LYS A 372 -2.39 2.62 -7.15
C LYS A 372 -1.67 2.80 -8.49
N MET A 373 -2.16 2.15 -9.56
CA MET A 373 -1.60 2.27 -10.91
C MET A 373 -1.80 3.68 -11.48
N ALA A 374 -2.99 4.24 -11.36
CA ALA A 374 -3.29 5.60 -11.83
C ALA A 374 -2.41 6.64 -11.12
N LEU A 375 -2.30 6.56 -9.79
CA LEU A 375 -1.43 7.46 -9.02
C LEU A 375 0.04 7.34 -9.43
N ARG A 376 0.51 6.13 -9.75
CA ARG A 376 1.87 5.91 -10.26
C ARG A 376 2.09 6.56 -11.62
N VAL A 377 1.15 6.36 -12.56
CA VAL A 377 1.25 6.96 -13.90
C VAL A 377 1.25 8.48 -13.80
N ILE A 378 0.40 9.05 -12.94
CA ILE A 378 0.40 10.50 -12.69
C ILE A 378 1.75 10.94 -12.13
N ALA A 379 2.27 10.27 -11.10
CA ALA A 379 3.56 10.62 -10.49
C ALA A 379 4.76 10.47 -11.45
N GLU A 380 4.72 9.48 -12.37
CA GLU A 380 5.75 9.28 -13.39
C GLU A 380 5.64 10.28 -14.56
N SER A 381 4.47 10.89 -14.77
CA SER A 381 4.23 11.88 -15.83
C SER A 381 4.52 13.32 -15.41
N LEU A 382 4.63 13.59 -14.11
CA LEU A 382 4.94 14.93 -13.59
C LEU A 382 6.42 15.25 -13.75
N SER A 383 6.73 16.48 -14.20
CA SER A 383 8.08 17.01 -14.23
C SER A 383 8.63 17.29 -12.82
N GLU A 384 9.95 17.39 -12.68
CA GLU A 384 10.56 17.75 -11.39
C GLU A 384 10.09 19.12 -10.86
N GLU A 385 9.80 20.06 -11.77
CA GLU A 385 9.28 21.38 -11.43
C GLU A 385 7.83 21.30 -10.90
N GLU A 386 6.97 20.49 -11.51
CA GLU A 386 5.61 20.25 -11.05
C GLU A 386 5.59 19.51 -9.69
N ILE A 387 6.48 18.54 -9.50
CA ILE A 387 6.64 17.84 -8.22
C ILE A 387 7.12 18.81 -7.14
N ALA A 388 8.10 19.68 -7.44
CA ALA A 388 8.57 20.70 -6.52
C ALA A 388 7.45 21.69 -6.15
N GLY A 389 6.67 22.14 -7.14
CA GLY A 389 5.52 23.02 -6.92
C GLY A 389 4.42 22.37 -6.06
N LEU A 390 4.11 21.08 -6.31
CA LEU A 390 3.18 20.31 -5.48
C LEU A 390 3.71 20.12 -4.05
N THR A 391 5.01 19.88 -3.90
CA THR A 391 5.65 19.71 -2.59
C THR A 391 5.62 21.03 -1.78
N GLU A 392 5.88 22.17 -2.41
CA GLU A 392 5.77 23.47 -1.76
C GLU A 392 4.31 23.80 -1.39
N MET A 393 3.38 23.46 -2.26
CA MET A 393 1.97 23.65 -1.99
C MET A 393 1.50 22.77 -0.83
N PHE A 394 1.93 21.49 -0.79
CA PHE A 394 1.66 20.59 0.32
C PHE A 394 2.21 21.15 1.64
N LYS A 395 3.51 21.50 1.70
CA LYS A 395 4.15 22.09 2.88
C LYS A 395 3.47 23.37 3.36
N SER A 396 2.92 24.15 2.43
CA SER A 396 2.21 25.38 2.76
C SER A 396 0.81 25.15 3.32
N MET A 397 0.24 23.95 3.12
CA MET A 397 -1.05 23.53 3.65
C MET A 397 -0.93 22.72 4.94
N ASP A 398 0.11 21.91 5.04
CA ASP A 398 0.48 21.13 6.23
C ASP A 398 1.15 22.09 7.24
N THR A 399 0.32 22.79 8.02
CA THR A 399 0.76 23.84 8.94
C THR A 399 1.32 23.29 10.25
N ASP A 400 0.92 22.07 10.62
CA ASP A 400 1.41 21.36 11.80
C ASP A 400 2.57 20.40 11.49
N ASN A 401 3.01 20.33 10.22
CA ASN A 401 4.04 19.43 9.72
C ASN A 401 3.76 17.95 10.05
N SER A 402 2.47 17.57 10.04
CA SER A 402 2.04 16.20 10.31
C SER A 402 2.29 15.23 9.15
N GLY A 403 2.67 15.73 7.98
CA GLY A 403 2.79 14.95 6.75
C GLY A 403 1.45 14.60 6.12
N ALA A 404 0.35 15.16 6.61
CA ALA A 404 -1.00 15.01 6.08
C ALA A 404 -1.74 16.35 6.12
N ILE A 405 -2.53 16.65 5.08
CA ILE A 405 -3.36 17.86 5.07
C ILE A 405 -4.70 17.52 5.72
N THR A 406 -4.98 18.14 6.84
CA THR A 406 -6.26 18.03 7.54
C THR A 406 -7.35 18.89 6.86
N PHE A 407 -8.62 18.59 7.17
CA PHE A 407 -9.75 19.35 6.64
C PHE A 407 -9.73 20.83 7.11
N ASP A 408 -9.28 21.08 8.33
CA ASP A 408 -9.16 22.43 8.87
C ASP A 408 -8.07 23.22 8.14
N GLU A 409 -6.93 22.63 7.82
CA GLU A 409 -5.88 23.24 7.02
C GLU A 409 -6.33 23.52 5.58
N LEU A 410 -7.13 22.63 5.00
CA LEU A 410 -7.72 22.83 3.67
C LEU A 410 -8.76 23.98 3.68
N ASN A 411 -9.56 24.12 4.76
CA ASN A 411 -10.58 25.14 4.90
C ASN A 411 -10.04 26.53 5.22
N VAL A 412 -8.97 26.65 5.99
CA VAL A 412 -8.33 27.95 6.29
C VAL A 412 -7.90 28.66 5.00
N ARG A 413 -7.45 27.93 3.98
CA ARG A 413 -7.11 28.54 2.67
C ARG A 413 -8.31 28.81 1.75
N LYS A 414 -9.42 28.09 1.86
CA LYS A 414 -10.67 28.45 1.15
C LYS A 414 -11.20 29.81 1.56
N LEU A 415 -10.89 30.24 2.75
CA LEU A 415 -11.26 31.57 3.26
C LEU A 415 -10.31 32.70 2.81
N ILE A 416 -9.08 32.38 2.42
CA ILE A 416 -8.03 33.37 2.11
C ILE A 416 -7.86 33.60 0.60
N GLY A 417 -8.28 32.68 -0.29
CA GLY A 417 -8.01 32.80 -1.72
C GLY A 417 -9.09 32.25 -2.64
N ARG A 418 -10.10 33.07 -2.95
CA ARG A 418 -11.24 32.64 -3.79
C ARG A 418 -11.05 32.82 -5.30
N THR A 419 -9.89 33.20 -5.82
CA THR A 419 -9.71 33.57 -7.23
C THR A 419 -8.75 32.73 -8.07
N ASP A 420 -7.83 31.96 -7.49
CA ASP A 420 -6.77 31.29 -8.28
C ASP A 420 -6.96 29.78 -8.49
N TRP A 421 -7.85 29.14 -7.76
CA TRP A 421 -8.07 27.69 -7.82
C TRP A 421 -8.83 27.22 -9.07
N LEU A 422 -9.76 28.02 -9.58
CA LEU A 422 -10.57 27.66 -10.75
C LEU A 422 -9.79 27.78 -12.07
N MET A 423 -8.72 28.56 -12.12
CA MET A 423 -7.90 28.68 -13.34
C MET A 423 -6.97 27.50 -13.58
N TRP A 424 -6.57 26.75 -12.53
CA TRP A 424 -5.67 25.61 -12.66
C TRP A 424 -6.36 24.28 -13.00
N ILE A 425 -7.60 24.08 -12.55
CA ILE A 425 -8.40 22.88 -12.88
C ILE A 425 -8.92 22.93 -14.33
N THR A 426 -9.05 24.14 -14.93
CA THR A 426 -9.53 24.32 -16.30
C THR A 426 -8.42 24.48 -17.34
N ALA A 427 -7.15 24.52 -16.94
CA ALA A 427 -5.99 24.72 -17.81
C ALA A 427 -5.12 23.47 -18.03
N ALA A 428 -5.53 22.31 -17.53
CA ALA A 428 -4.89 21.04 -17.90
C ALA A 428 -5.53 20.52 -19.20
N PRO A 429 -4.73 20.25 -20.26
CA PRO A 429 -5.23 19.74 -21.54
C PRO A 429 -5.82 18.33 -21.45
#